data_871d4280438d775464da70078f8ff32d
#
_entry.id   871d4280438d775464da70078f8ff32d
#
_cell.length_a   1.000
_cell.length_b   1.000
_cell.length_c   1.000
_cell.angle_alpha   90.00
_cell.angle_beta   90.00
_cell.angle_gamma   90.00
#
_symmetry.space_group_name_H-M   'P 1'
#
loop_
_entity.id
_entity.type
_entity.pdbx_description
1 polymer ?
#
loop_
_entity_poly.entity_id
_entity_poly.type
_entity_poly.pdbx_seq_one_letter_code
_entity_poly.pdbx_strand_id
1 'polypeptide(L)'
;GALKGMLSRLDPHSEYMDPKRFQSMQTDTRGEFGGIGVVVSMRNGVLTIISPMDDSPGAKSGLLSGDQIIAIKGITTERMTLQDAVEQLRGPVGRKVTFTIRRPATNERRDVTLARAIIKVSTVRDLNLKGDFKLIDVVNKIGYLRINQFGERTADELEAALRKLDAQGMKGLI
;
A
#
# COMPACT_ATOMS: atom_id res chain seq x y z
N GLY A 1 19.91 21.23 6.20
CA GLY A 1 19.80 22.66 6.39
C GLY A 1 19.85 23.07 7.85
N ALA A 2 20.00 24.36 8.13
CA ALA A 2 20.19 24.92 9.49
C ALA A 2 19.08 24.50 10.47
N LEU A 3 17.81 24.54 10.06
CA LEU A 3 16.67 24.13 10.89
C LEU A 3 16.79 22.67 11.36
N LYS A 4 17.22 21.77 10.48
CA LYS A 4 17.45 20.35 10.84
C LYS A 4 18.53 20.20 11.91
N GLY A 5 19.63 20.98 11.78
CA GLY A 5 20.73 20.99 12.77
C GLY A 5 20.35 21.60 14.11
N MET A 6 19.46 22.59 14.13
CA MET A 6 18.96 23.20 15.37
C MET A 6 18.03 22.24 16.13
N LEU A 7 17.11 21.60 15.45
CA LEU A 7 16.14 20.69 16.06
C LEU A 7 16.75 19.38 16.53
N SER A 8 17.77 18.87 15.84
CA SER A 8 18.50 17.66 16.30
C SER A 8 19.26 17.84 17.63
N ARG A 9 19.39 19.09 18.12
CA ARG A 9 19.99 19.39 19.43
C ARG A 9 18.97 19.50 20.57
N LEU A 10 17.67 19.49 20.25
CA LEU A 10 16.62 19.56 21.29
C LEU A 10 16.48 18.21 22.00
N ASP A 11 16.19 17.16 21.24
CA ASP A 11 16.07 15.78 21.73
C ASP A 11 16.11 14.78 20.55
N PRO A 12 16.28 13.46 20.81
CA PRO A 12 16.33 12.43 19.76
C PRO A 12 15.00 12.24 18.99
N HIS A 13 13.90 12.78 19.49
CA HIS A 13 12.55 12.59 18.93
C HIS A 13 12.06 13.82 18.18
N SER A 14 12.79 14.96 18.27
CA SER A 14 12.44 16.19 17.55
C SER A 14 12.99 16.17 16.14
N GLU A 15 12.12 16.20 15.14
CA GLU A 15 12.51 16.23 13.73
C GLU A 15 11.80 17.37 12.98
N TYR A 16 12.53 18.01 12.07
CA TYR A 16 11.93 18.92 11.09
C TYR A 16 11.43 18.12 9.90
N MET A 17 10.14 18.25 9.62
CA MET A 17 9.52 17.73 8.41
C MET A 17 9.29 18.86 7.42
N ASP A 18 9.81 18.70 6.21
CA ASP A 18 9.41 19.56 5.10
C ASP A 18 7.94 19.27 4.71
N PRO A 19 7.28 20.14 3.94
CA PRO A 19 5.87 19.97 3.58
C PRO A 19 5.56 18.63 2.92
N LYS A 20 6.48 18.10 2.11
CA LYS A 20 6.31 16.78 1.47
C LYS A 20 6.34 15.64 2.48
N ARG A 21 7.30 15.63 3.38
CA ARG A 21 7.41 14.61 4.44
C ARG A 21 6.23 14.68 5.40
N PHE A 22 5.80 15.89 5.77
CA PHE A 22 4.63 16.09 6.61
C PHE A 22 3.35 15.54 5.94
N GLN A 23 3.16 15.83 4.66
CA GLN A 23 2.02 15.31 3.90
C GLN A 23 2.06 13.78 3.77
N SER A 24 3.25 13.19 3.55
CA SER A 24 3.41 11.74 3.53
C SER A 24 3.08 11.12 4.88
N MET A 25 3.57 11.70 5.98
CA MET A 25 3.27 11.23 7.32
C MET A 25 1.77 11.30 7.63
N GLN A 26 1.09 12.39 7.28
CA GLN A 26 -0.37 12.49 7.44
C GLN A 26 -1.11 11.41 6.64
N THR A 27 -0.67 11.15 5.42
CA THR A 27 -1.24 10.12 4.56
C THR A 27 -1.05 8.72 5.14
N ASP A 28 0.16 8.43 5.64
CA ASP A 28 0.48 7.14 6.25
C ASP A 28 -0.30 6.94 7.57
N THR A 29 -0.48 7.99 8.36
CA THR A 29 -1.27 7.96 9.61
C THR A 29 -2.76 7.74 9.34
N ARG A 30 -3.30 8.35 8.28
CA ARG A 30 -4.70 8.14 7.86
C ARG A 30 -4.94 6.78 7.23
N GLY A 31 -3.88 6.11 6.75
CA GLY A 31 -3.99 4.84 6.04
C GLY A 31 -4.68 4.94 4.68
N GLU A 32 -4.72 6.16 4.10
CA GLU A 32 -5.35 6.41 2.80
C GLU A 32 -4.45 7.31 1.94
N PHE A 33 -4.29 6.98 0.66
CA PHE A 33 -3.54 7.81 -0.27
C PHE A 33 -4.11 7.76 -1.69
N GLY A 34 -3.85 8.81 -2.47
CA GLY A 34 -4.19 8.82 -3.88
C GLY A 34 -3.18 8.02 -4.70
N GLY A 35 -3.65 7.01 -5.42
CA GLY A 35 -2.78 6.12 -6.19
C GLY A 35 -3.54 5.17 -7.11
N ILE A 36 -2.81 4.26 -7.73
CA ILE A 36 -3.37 3.26 -8.65
C ILE A 36 -3.64 1.91 -7.97
N GLY A 37 -3.21 1.72 -6.71
CA GLY A 37 -3.47 0.51 -5.94
C GLY A 37 -2.70 -0.72 -6.42
N VAL A 38 -1.39 -0.61 -6.49
CA VAL A 38 -0.48 -1.73 -6.73
C VAL A 38 0.62 -1.75 -5.66
N VAL A 39 0.95 -2.93 -5.20
CA VAL A 39 2.14 -3.17 -4.38
C VAL A 39 3.31 -3.41 -5.34
N VAL A 40 4.36 -2.63 -5.22
CA VAL A 40 5.55 -2.72 -6.08
C VAL A 40 6.82 -2.95 -5.28
N SER A 41 7.80 -3.56 -5.90
CA SER A 41 9.13 -3.77 -5.33
C SER A 41 10.19 -3.77 -6.44
N MET A 42 11.43 -3.48 -6.07
CA MET A 42 12.55 -3.68 -6.98
C MET A 42 12.98 -5.15 -6.95
N ARG A 43 12.86 -5.85 -8.10
CA ARG A 43 13.35 -7.24 -8.29
C ARG A 43 14.41 -7.25 -9.37
N ASN A 44 15.62 -7.63 -9.01
CA ASN A 44 16.76 -7.62 -9.94
C ASN A 44 16.95 -6.27 -10.65
N GLY A 45 16.78 -5.18 -9.93
CA GLY A 45 16.90 -3.83 -10.48
C GLY A 45 15.69 -3.35 -11.31
N VAL A 46 14.62 -4.14 -11.42
CA VAL A 46 13.43 -3.80 -12.22
C VAL A 46 12.22 -3.59 -11.31
N LEU A 47 11.51 -2.48 -11.52
CA LEU A 47 10.28 -2.18 -10.79
C LEU A 47 9.20 -3.19 -11.17
N THR A 48 8.81 -4.03 -10.23
CA THR A 48 7.91 -5.16 -10.46
C THR A 48 6.66 -5.05 -9.59
N ILE A 49 5.49 -5.32 -10.16
CA ILE A 49 4.23 -5.43 -9.45
C ILE A 49 4.23 -6.75 -8.67
N ILE A 50 4.13 -6.66 -7.35
CA ILE A 50 4.00 -7.81 -6.46
C ILE A 50 2.56 -8.29 -6.43
N SER A 51 1.62 -7.36 -6.28
CA SER A 51 0.19 -7.63 -6.36
C SER A 51 -0.59 -6.35 -6.63
N PRO A 52 -1.65 -6.37 -7.44
CA PRO A 52 -2.68 -5.36 -7.40
C PRO A 52 -3.44 -5.45 -6.06
N MET A 53 -3.90 -4.31 -5.56
CA MET A 53 -4.77 -4.25 -4.37
C MET A 53 -6.22 -4.41 -4.79
N ASP A 54 -6.99 -5.18 -4.04
CA ASP A 54 -8.40 -5.42 -4.34
C ASP A 54 -9.17 -4.10 -4.49
N ASP A 55 -10.18 -4.11 -5.36
CA ASP A 55 -11.04 -2.96 -5.70
C ASP A 55 -10.34 -1.71 -6.26
N SER A 56 -9.03 -1.75 -6.41
CA SER A 56 -8.23 -0.63 -6.92
C SER A 56 -8.31 -0.48 -8.44
N PRO A 57 -7.97 0.71 -8.97
CA PRO A 57 -7.80 0.90 -10.41
C PRO A 57 -6.81 -0.09 -11.04
N GLY A 58 -5.74 -0.43 -10.32
CA GLY A 58 -4.74 -1.42 -10.76
C GLY A 58 -5.32 -2.81 -10.95
N ALA A 59 -6.10 -3.30 -9.98
CA ALA A 59 -6.78 -4.60 -10.10
C ALA A 59 -7.75 -4.63 -11.29
N LYS A 60 -8.56 -3.58 -11.44
CA LYS A 60 -9.57 -3.46 -12.53
C LYS A 60 -8.96 -3.32 -13.92
N SER A 61 -7.69 -2.95 -14.05
CA SER A 61 -7.00 -2.77 -15.33
C SER A 61 -6.32 -4.02 -15.90
N GLY A 62 -6.45 -5.16 -15.22
CA GLY A 62 -5.82 -6.42 -15.63
C GLY A 62 -4.31 -6.46 -15.41
N LEU A 63 -3.78 -5.64 -14.49
CA LEU A 63 -2.42 -5.79 -14.00
C LEU A 63 -2.30 -7.07 -13.18
N LEU A 64 -1.19 -7.77 -13.35
CA LEU A 64 -0.92 -9.04 -12.67
C LEU A 64 0.36 -8.96 -11.84
N SER A 65 0.46 -9.86 -10.86
CA SER A 65 1.72 -10.10 -10.17
C SER A 65 2.80 -10.54 -11.16
N GLY A 66 3.98 -9.95 -11.05
CA GLY A 66 5.11 -10.19 -11.97
C GLY A 66 5.18 -9.23 -13.16
N ASP A 67 4.16 -8.42 -13.43
CA ASP A 67 4.26 -7.35 -14.43
C ASP A 67 5.36 -6.35 -14.04
N GLN A 68 6.18 -5.96 -14.99
CA GLN A 68 7.29 -5.04 -14.79
C GLN A 68 6.92 -3.67 -15.32
N ILE A 69 7.04 -2.65 -14.49
CA ILE A 69 6.84 -1.25 -14.90
C ILE A 69 8.16 -0.74 -15.45
N ILE A 70 8.26 -0.56 -16.75
CA ILE A 70 9.51 -0.18 -17.43
C ILE A 70 9.61 1.30 -17.76
N ALA A 71 8.49 2.02 -17.76
CA ALA A 71 8.47 3.48 -17.88
C ALA A 71 7.26 4.07 -17.14
N ILE A 72 7.39 5.29 -16.60
CA ILE A 72 6.30 6.07 -16.00
C ILE A 72 6.32 7.46 -16.65
N LYS A 73 5.19 7.89 -17.20
CA LYS A 73 5.08 9.17 -17.96
C LYS A 73 6.15 9.32 -19.06
N GLY A 74 6.49 8.22 -19.73
CA GLY A 74 7.52 8.18 -20.77
C GLY A 74 8.97 8.15 -20.27
N ILE A 75 9.21 8.22 -18.96
CA ILE A 75 10.55 8.16 -18.37
C ILE A 75 10.85 6.72 -17.94
N THR A 76 11.98 6.16 -18.37
CA THR A 76 12.40 4.80 -17.98
C THR A 76 12.57 4.66 -16.46
N THR A 77 12.17 3.51 -15.93
CA THR A 77 12.29 3.19 -14.49
C THR A 77 13.64 2.60 -14.11
N GLU A 78 14.54 2.31 -15.06
CA GLU A 78 15.83 1.65 -14.82
C GLU A 78 16.74 2.38 -13.81
N ARG A 79 16.64 3.72 -13.76
CA ARG A 79 17.45 4.56 -12.85
C ARG A 79 16.64 5.15 -11.70
N MET A 80 15.38 4.75 -11.56
CA MET A 80 14.53 5.23 -10.47
C MET A 80 14.75 4.37 -9.23
N THR A 81 14.76 5.02 -8.08
CA THR A 81 14.60 4.31 -6.80
C THR A 81 13.15 3.84 -6.67
N LEU A 82 12.90 2.87 -5.78
CA LEU A 82 11.53 2.45 -5.46
C LEU A 82 10.69 3.64 -5.00
N GLN A 83 11.27 4.53 -4.20
CA GLN A 83 10.58 5.71 -3.68
C GLN A 83 10.20 6.68 -4.79
N ASP A 84 11.11 6.97 -5.73
CA ASP A 84 10.82 7.84 -6.89
C ASP A 84 9.67 7.28 -7.73
N ALA A 85 9.70 5.98 -8.00
CA ALA A 85 8.65 5.31 -8.76
C ALA A 85 7.29 5.36 -8.03
N VAL A 86 7.26 5.09 -6.73
CA VAL A 86 6.05 5.18 -5.91
C VAL A 86 5.50 6.61 -5.90
N GLU A 87 6.35 7.64 -5.74
CA GLU A 87 5.92 9.05 -5.82
C GLU A 87 5.30 9.39 -7.18
N GLN A 88 5.84 8.85 -8.28
CA GLN A 88 5.29 9.06 -9.62
C GLN A 88 3.93 8.38 -9.82
N LEU A 89 3.74 7.20 -9.26
CA LEU A 89 2.48 6.45 -9.32
C LEU A 89 1.40 7.03 -8.39
N ARG A 90 1.79 7.55 -7.23
CA ARG A 90 0.92 8.29 -6.31
C ARG A 90 0.60 9.69 -6.85
N GLY A 91 -0.38 10.35 -6.24
CA GLY A 91 -0.74 11.74 -6.52
C GLY A 91 -2.22 12.03 -6.32
N PRO A 92 -2.69 13.24 -6.68
CA PRO A 92 -4.07 13.65 -6.45
C PRO A 92 -5.07 12.71 -7.10
N VAL A 93 -6.15 12.40 -6.36
CA VAL A 93 -7.27 11.57 -6.81
C VAL A 93 -7.89 12.17 -8.07
N GLY A 94 -8.30 11.33 -9.01
CA GLY A 94 -8.85 11.71 -10.32
C GLY A 94 -7.81 12.06 -11.39
N ARG A 95 -6.58 12.40 -11.01
CA ARG A 95 -5.51 12.66 -11.97
C ARG A 95 -4.99 11.36 -12.58
N LYS A 96 -4.89 11.33 -13.90
CA LYS A 96 -4.39 10.17 -14.64
C LYS A 96 -2.86 10.04 -14.54
N VAL A 97 -2.40 8.81 -14.56
CA VAL A 97 -0.99 8.45 -14.76
C VAL A 97 -0.89 7.39 -15.84
N THR A 98 0.05 7.58 -16.76
CA THR A 98 0.38 6.62 -17.82
C THR A 98 1.72 5.97 -17.49
N PHE A 99 1.78 4.67 -17.61
CA PHE A 99 3.01 3.89 -17.43
C PHE A 99 3.01 2.71 -18.38
N THR A 100 4.21 2.27 -18.76
CA THR A 100 4.41 1.13 -19.66
C THR A 100 4.75 -0.09 -18.84
N ILE A 101 4.03 -1.18 -19.04
CA ILE A 101 4.37 -2.49 -18.48
C ILE A 101 4.98 -3.43 -19.52
N ARG A 102 5.80 -4.34 -19.02
CA ARG A 102 6.22 -5.56 -19.71
C ARG A 102 5.78 -6.75 -18.86
N ARG A 103 5.11 -7.70 -19.48
CA ARG A 103 4.71 -8.98 -18.86
C ARG A 103 5.70 -10.07 -19.26
N PRO A 104 6.61 -10.50 -18.38
CA PRO A 104 7.65 -11.48 -18.74
C PRO A 104 7.10 -12.80 -19.26
N ALA A 105 5.96 -13.27 -18.75
CA ALA A 105 5.36 -14.55 -19.13
C ALA A 105 4.94 -14.62 -20.62
N THR A 106 4.54 -13.50 -21.21
CA THR A 106 4.05 -13.42 -22.60
C THR A 106 4.93 -12.52 -23.48
N ASN A 107 5.91 -11.85 -22.88
CA ASN A 107 6.70 -10.78 -23.49
C ASN A 107 5.85 -9.60 -24.03
N GLU A 108 4.60 -9.49 -23.60
CA GLU A 108 3.70 -8.41 -23.95
C GLU A 108 4.20 -7.09 -23.36
N ARG A 109 4.17 -6.05 -24.18
CA ARG A 109 4.43 -4.67 -23.73
C ARG A 109 3.22 -3.80 -24.09
N ARG A 110 2.71 -3.05 -23.09
CA ARG A 110 1.58 -2.15 -23.30
C ARG A 110 1.63 -0.93 -22.40
N ASP A 111 1.04 0.15 -22.87
CA ASP A 111 0.80 1.34 -22.05
C ASP A 111 -0.51 1.20 -21.30
N VAL A 112 -0.47 1.59 -20.04
CA VAL A 112 -1.63 1.56 -19.14
C VAL A 112 -1.83 2.97 -18.62
N THR A 113 -3.05 3.51 -18.79
CA THR A 113 -3.42 4.82 -18.25
C THR A 113 -4.53 4.65 -17.23
N LEU A 114 -4.26 5.01 -15.97
CA LEU A 114 -5.21 4.89 -14.87
C LEU A 114 -5.46 6.24 -14.20
N ALA A 115 -6.72 6.48 -13.83
CA ALA A 115 -7.06 7.54 -12.90
C ALA A 115 -6.72 7.09 -11.47
N ARG A 116 -6.05 7.95 -10.71
CA ARG A 116 -5.77 7.68 -9.30
C ARG A 116 -7.06 7.70 -8.49
N ALA A 117 -7.21 6.73 -7.60
CA ALA A 117 -8.30 6.66 -6.65
C ALA A 117 -7.77 6.77 -5.21
N ILE A 118 -8.65 6.94 -4.24
CA ILE A 118 -8.30 6.75 -2.83
C ILE A 118 -8.00 5.27 -2.62
N ILE A 119 -6.79 4.96 -2.23
CA ILE A 119 -6.35 3.62 -1.87
C ILE A 119 -6.32 3.54 -0.35
N LYS A 120 -7.11 2.61 0.19
CA LYS A 120 -7.17 2.33 1.63
C LYS A 120 -6.23 1.18 1.95
N VAL A 121 -5.33 1.40 2.90
CA VAL A 121 -4.44 0.36 3.42
C VAL A 121 -4.94 -0.06 4.78
N SER A 122 -5.50 -1.26 4.86
CA SER A 122 -5.97 -1.79 6.14
C SER A 122 -4.81 -2.03 7.09
N THR A 123 -4.94 -1.53 8.31
CA THR A 123 -3.96 -1.70 9.40
C THR A 123 -4.13 -3.03 10.11
N VAL A 124 -5.35 -3.61 10.05
CA VAL A 124 -5.70 -4.90 10.63
C VAL A 124 -5.92 -5.92 9.51
N ARG A 125 -5.27 -7.07 9.61
CA ARG A 125 -5.28 -8.12 8.59
C ARG A 125 -5.63 -9.46 9.20
N ASP A 126 -6.31 -10.29 8.41
CA ASP A 126 -6.48 -11.71 8.66
C ASP A 126 -5.27 -12.51 8.13
N LEU A 127 -5.25 -13.81 8.40
CA LEU A 127 -4.17 -14.71 7.97
C LEU A 127 -4.03 -14.75 6.43
N ASN A 128 -5.14 -14.66 5.70
CA ASN A 128 -5.19 -14.76 4.24
C ASN A 128 -5.11 -13.40 3.53
N LEU A 129 -5.00 -12.31 4.28
CA LEU A 129 -4.91 -10.92 3.78
C LEU A 129 -6.14 -10.46 2.97
N LYS A 130 -7.27 -11.16 3.07
CA LYS A 130 -8.51 -10.88 2.34
C LYS A 130 -9.50 -10.00 3.10
N GLY A 131 -9.30 -9.81 4.42
CA GLY A 131 -10.22 -9.04 5.27
C GLY A 131 -11.52 -9.78 5.60
N ASP A 132 -11.58 -11.07 5.34
CA ASP A 132 -12.74 -11.92 5.63
C ASP A 132 -12.87 -12.19 7.14
N PHE A 133 -11.76 -12.25 7.85
CA PHE A 133 -11.67 -12.55 9.29
C PHE A 133 -12.46 -13.82 9.65
N LYS A 134 -12.02 -14.96 9.11
CA LYS A 134 -12.57 -16.28 9.44
C LYS A 134 -11.81 -16.93 10.58
N LEU A 135 -12.47 -17.84 11.31
CA LEU A 135 -11.82 -18.67 12.31
C LEU A 135 -10.72 -19.51 11.63
N ILE A 136 -9.52 -19.50 12.19
CA ILE A 136 -8.41 -20.34 11.71
C ILE A 136 -8.52 -21.77 12.22
N ASP A 137 -9.18 -21.95 13.36
CA ASP A 137 -9.58 -23.25 13.91
C ASP A 137 -11.07 -23.20 14.22
N VAL A 138 -11.85 -23.88 13.40
CA VAL A 138 -13.30 -23.92 13.51
C VAL A 138 -13.76 -24.79 14.68
N VAL A 139 -12.98 -25.83 15.03
CA VAL A 139 -13.31 -26.78 16.12
C VAL A 139 -13.13 -26.09 17.48
N ASN A 140 -11.97 -25.48 17.70
CA ASN A 140 -11.65 -24.80 18.94
C ASN A 140 -12.13 -23.34 18.97
N LYS A 141 -12.74 -22.85 17.87
CA LYS A 141 -13.25 -21.48 17.74
C LYS A 141 -12.17 -20.41 17.93
N ILE A 142 -11.02 -20.60 17.29
CA ILE A 142 -9.90 -19.67 17.39
C ILE A 142 -9.93 -18.71 16.19
N GLY A 143 -9.92 -17.41 16.48
CA GLY A 143 -9.74 -16.33 15.53
C GLY A 143 -8.27 -15.92 15.42
N TYR A 144 -7.92 -15.26 14.31
CA TYR A 144 -6.60 -14.65 14.10
C TYR A 144 -6.77 -13.26 13.51
N LEU A 145 -5.98 -12.32 14.04
CA LEU A 145 -5.81 -11.01 13.44
C LEU A 145 -4.38 -10.49 13.67
N ARG A 146 -3.93 -9.65 12.76
CA ARG A 146 -2.62 -9.02 12.83
C ARG A 146 -2.75 -7.52 12.65
N ILE A 147 -2.20 -6.75 13.58
CA ILE A 147 -2.04 -5.30 13.46
C ILE A 147 -0.67 -5.04 12.84
N ASN A 148 -0.65 -4.52 11.60
CA ASN A 148 0.59 -4.24 10.88
C ASN A 148 1.19 -2.89 11.25
N GLN A 149 0.34 -1.92 11.57
CA GLN A 149 0.73 -0.59 12.02
C GLN A 149 -0.41 0.05 12.80
N PHE A 150 -0.09 1.05 13.61
CA PHE A 150 -1.09 1.86 14.30
C PHE A 150 -1.32 3.16 13.52
N GLY A 151 -2.58 3.45 13.22
CA GLY A 151 -3.03 4.67 12.55
C GLY A 151 -4.41 5.07 13.06
N GLU A 152 -4.95 6.15 12.53
CA GLU A 152 -6.25 6.71 12.96
C GLU A 152 -7.40 5.70 12.89
N ARG A 153 -7.35 4.77 11.92
CA ARG A 153 -8.42 3.77 11.66
C ARG A 153 -8.21 2.43 12.36
N THR A 154 -7.09 2.24 13.05
CA THR A 154 -6.74 0.92 13.60
C THR A 154 -7.77 0.43 14.62
N ALA A 155 -8.28 1.31 15.48
CA ALA A 155 -9.29 0.96 16.49
C ALA A 155 -10.59 0.48 15.82
N ASP A 156 -11.10 1.24 14.84
CA ASP A 156 -12.34 0.92 14.13
C ASP A 156 -12.20 -0.38 13.32
N GLU A 157 -11.05 -0.56 12.64
CA GLU A 157 -10.77 -1.77 11.86
C GLU A 157 -10.63 -3.01 12.76
N LEU A 158 -10.00 -2.84 13.93
CA LEU A 158 -9.87 -3.90 14.93
C LEU A 158 -11.24 -4.30 15.47
N GLU A 159 -12.06 -3.32 15.86
CA GLU A 159 -13.42 -3.59 16.35
C GLU A 159 -14.27 -4.31 15.30
N ALA A 160 -14.22 -3.86 14.04
CA ALA A 160 -14.94 -4.50 12.94
C ALA A 160 -14.48 -5.94 12.70
N ALA A 161 -13.16 -6.20 12.80
CA ALA A 161 -12.60 -7.53 12.67
C ALA A 161 -13.02 -8.45 13.82
N LEU A 162 -12.97 -7.94 15.06
CA LEU A 162 -13.41 -8.69 16.25
C LEU A 162 -14.89 -9.04 16.18
N ARG A 163 -15.75 -8.09 15.78
CA ARG A 163 -17.19 -8.36 15.60
C ARG A 163 -17.46 -9.47 14.58
N LYS A 164 -16.69 -9.53 13.48
CA LYS A 164 -16.82 -10.61 12.49
C LYS A 164 -16.41 -11.98 13.05
N LEU A 165 -15.37 -12.03 13.86
CA LEU A 165 -14.89 -13.26 14.49
C LEU A 165 -15.86 -13.72 15.61
N ASP A 166 -16.36 -12.78 16.40
CA ASP A 166 -17.30 -13.03 17.48
C ASP A 166 -18.63 -13.57 16.95
N ALA A 167 -19.15 -13.02 15.84
CA ALA A 167 -20.33 -13.52 15.17
C ALA A 167 -20.22 -14.99 14.70
N GLN A 168 -18.99 -15.53 14.57
CA GLN A 168 -18.71 -16.93 14.27
C GLN A 168 -18.55 -17.78 15.56
N GLY A 169 -18.75 -17.16 16.72
CA GLY A 169 -18.64 -17.81 18.02
C GLY A 169 -17.21 -18.03 18.49
N MET A 170 -16.31 -17.08 18.16
CA MET A 170 -14.91 -17.11 18.60
C MET A 170 -14.79 -17.28 20.12
N LYS A 171 -13.90 -18.18 20.57
CA LYS A 171 -13.59 -18.43 21.98
C LYS A 171 -12.16 -18.07 22.35
N GLY A 172 -11.27 -17.99 21.37
CA GLY A 172 -9.88 -17.61 21.56
C GLY A 172 -9.39 -16.75 20.39
N LEU A 173 -8.41 -15.90 20.64
CA LEU A 173 -7.84 -14.97 19.66
C LEU A 173 -6.32 -15.04 19.69
N ILE A 174 -5.71 -15.03 18.52
CA ILE A 174 -4.27 -14.89 18.31
C ILE A 174 -4.00 -13.60 17.55
#